data_0faf31116ac845132685bd9b995561fd
#
_entry.id   0faf31116ac845132685bd9b995561fd
#
_cell.length_a   1.000
_cell.length_b   1.000
_cell.length_c   1.000
_cell.angle_alpha   90.00
_cell.angle_beta   90.00
_cell.angle_gamma   90.00
#
_symmetry.space_group_name_H-M   'P 1'
#
loop_
_entity.id
_entity.type
_entity.pdbx_description
1 polymer ?
#
loop_
_entity_poly.entity_id
_entity_poly.type
_entity_poly.pdbx_seq_one_letter_code
_entity_poly.pdbx_strand_id
1 'polypeptide(L)'
;MIEITPQGPGEAPWKAIARRKQAERAARIPSKWHIPTRSIPKDPPQLGDGPQKVLDIPRQFLSQSEISITETYTISTLLKAISTRKLSAKQVIEAFCHRSAIAQQLTNCLTEPLFDTALKRAQFLDDYLRDHGAPLGPLHGLPVSVKDTFNVAGVDTSMGLAYLCHKPAASNAPLVDLLLSLGCVIIAKTNIPQTLGSLDSVNNVFGRTMNPINRLCTAGGSSGGEGVLVAMKGSMIGIGTDIGGSIRVPATCNGVYGFKPSNGRVPYGGQVLTGIDGMSRTSVQAVAGPIGRSVEDINALMREIVPRAALWGEDCMPASWPSSSRGSSISGCGRNGELVIGVLRTDGNCSIHPPLANMLDEISSSLSQTPNIKMVELTCPAAFTKAQSVMNKLMGVDGSVTMAEMIDATGEPLVPWTAARFKKGKPQPLTQVAELQAQRATLEREMLKMWIEDDEHGRRRQKLDAVICPVAPHPVPPIEGYNAVGLTSSWVMLDYPAGTVPVRDVRESDLQLGQPQGGKVPSSWDERNRELWDEKKIDRKIYLGTPLSVQVVVPRLRDDQLVQVMACVDAACKGKGTAVNAKL
;
A
#
# COMPACT_ATOMS: atom_id res chain seq x y z
N MET A 1 17.30 21.47 22.56
CA MET A 1 16.11 21.99 21.83
C MET A 1 16.60 23.14 20.96
N ILE A 2 16.49 23.03 19.66
CA ILE A 2 16.85 24.13 18.74
C ILE A 2 15.61 25.03 18.70
N GLU A 3 15.74 26.26 19.17
CA GLU A 3 14.66 27.27 19.08
C GLU A 3 14.29 27.51 17.62
N ILE A 4 13.05 27.20 17.27
CA ILE A 4 12.47 27.46 15.95
C ILE A 4 11.90 28.88 16.01
N THR A 5 12.63 29.86 15.46
CA THR A 5 12.21 31.25 15.48
C THR A 5 11.11 31.50 14.42
N PRO A 6 9.90 31.95 14.80
CA PRO A 6 8.87 32.41 13.85
C PRO A 6 9.40 33.60 13.01
N GLN A 7 9.05 33.66 11.73
CA GLN A 7 9.48 34.79 10.85
C GLN A 7 8.68 36.09 11.06
N GLY A 8 7.71 36.07 12.00
CA GLY A 8 6.92 37.26 12.34
C GLY A 8 6.10 37.08 13.61
N PRO A 9 5.71 38.17 14.28
CA PRO A 9 4.85 38.10 15.44
C PRO A 9 3.48 37.52 15.03
N GLY A 10 3.10 36.37 15.65
CA GLY A 10 1.80 35.71 15.41
C GLY A 10 1.82 34.55 14.43
N GLU A 11 2.97 34.13 13.90
CA GLU A 11 3.03 32.92 13.05
C GLU A 11 2.90 31.65 13.88
N ALA A 12 1.95 30.77 13.48
CA ALA A 12 1.75 29.48 14.14
C ALA A 12 3.02 28.59 14.01
N PRO A 13 3.47 27.93 15.10
CA PRO A 13 4.75 27.18 15.15
C PRO A 13 4.90 26.14 14.02
N TRP A 14 3.83 25.46 13.64
CA TRP A 14 3.86 24.44 12.61
C TRP A 14 4.40 24.94 11.26
N LYS A 15 4.15 26.21 10.89
CA LYS A 15 4.60 26.77 9.61
C LYS A 15 6.14 26.87 9.55
N ALA A 16 6.77 27.33 10.61
CA ALA A 16 8.23 27.40 10.71
C ALA A 16 8.84 25.99 10.67
N ILE A 17 8.23 25.03 11.39
CA ILE A 17 8.64 23.62 11.37
C ILE A 17 8.55 23.06 9.93
N ALA A 18 7.41 23.24 9.26
CA ALA A 18 7.20 22.75 7.90
C ALA A 18 8.22 23.32 6.90
N ARG A 19 8.43 24.65 6.90
CA ARG A 19 9.43 25.28 6.03
C ARG A 19 10.83 24.71 6.25
N ARG A 20 11.25 24.60 7.50
CA ARG A 20 12.56 24.03 7.83
C ARG A 20 12.66 22.59 7.35
N LYS A 21 11.63 21.77 7.59
CA LYS A 21 11.61 20.35 7.18
C LYS A 21 11.67 20.20 5.66
N GLN A 22 10.93 21.04 4.92
CA GLN A 22 10.99 21.08 3.46
C GLN A 22 12.37 21.49 2.93
N ALA A 23 13.01 22.47 3.57
CA ALA A 23 14.36 22.89 3.20
C ALA A 23 15.41 21.80 3.46
N GLU A 24 15.32 21.12 4.62
CA GLU A 24 16.18 19.97 4.96
C GLU A 24 16.00 18.82 3.94
N ARG A 25 14.76 18.51 3.58
CA ARG A 25 14.46 17.49 2.55
C ARG A 25 15.07 17.88 1.20
N ALA A 26 14.89 19.11 0.77
CA ALA A 26 15.45 19.60 -0.51
C ALA A 26 16.99 19.55 -0.52
N ALA A 27 17.64 19.92 0.60
CA ALA A 27 19.10 19.90 0.73
C ALA A 27 19.70 18.47 0.68
N ARG A 28 18.91 17.43 0.98
CA ARG A 28 19.35 16.03 0.86
C ARG A 28 19.34 15.49 -0.57
N ILE A 29 18.78 16.23 -1.53
CA ILE A 29 18.84 15.88 -2.95
C ILE A 29 20.09 16.52 -3.56
N PRO A 30 21.07 15.73 -4.04
CA PRO A 30 22.27 16.26 -4.68
C PRO A 30 21.92 17.18 -5.85
N SER A 31 22.61 18.33 -5.98
CA SER A 31 22.37 19.32 -7.04
C SER A 31 22.47 18.72 -8.45
N LYS A 32 23.35 17.74 -8.64
CA LYS A 32 23.50 17.00 -9.91
C LYS A 32 22.25 16.20 -10.33
N TRP A 33 21.29 15.96 -9.41
CA TRP A 33 20.05 15.23 -9.64
C TRP A 33 18.82 16.16 -9.72
N HIS A 34 19.04 17.47 -9.69
CA HIS A 34 17.95 18.41 -9.90
C HIS A 34 17.58 18.45 -11.39
N ILE A 35 16.28 18.33 -11.67
CA ILE A 35 15.76 18.48 -13.03
C ILE A 35 15.40 19.96 -13.31
N PRO A 36 15.44 20.40 -14.58
CA PRO A 36 15.06 21.76 -14.92
C PRO A 36 13.62 22.08 -14.48
N THR A 37 13.41 23.27 -13.92
CA THR A 37 12.08 23.70 -13.41
C THR A 37 10.98 23.63 -14.48
N ARG A 38 11.33 23.87 -15.76
CA ARG A 38 10.40 23.73 -16.90
C ARG A 38 9.87 22.31 -17.11
N SER A 39 10.56 21.29 -16.57
CA SER A 39 10.17 19.88 -16.64
C SER A 39 9.28 19.44 -15.46
N ILE A 40 9.11 20.31 -14.46
CA ILE A 40 8.26 20.09 -13.31
C ILE A 40 6.87 20.66 -13.62
N PRO A 41 5.82 19.82 -13.64
CA PRO A 41 4.46 20.30 -13.87
C PRO A 41 4.04 21.29 -12.79
N LYS A 42 3.21 22.28 -13.15
CA LYS A 42 2.66 23.24 -12.19
C LYS A 42 1.77 22.55 -11.15
N ASP A 43 1.79 23.05 -9.95
CA ASP A 43 1.00 22.56 -8.82
C ASP A 43 0.15 23.70 -8.23
N PRO A 44 -1.15 23.51 -7.93
CA PRO A 44 -1.95 22.33 -8.26
C PRO A 44 -2.27 22.21 -9.76
N PRO A 45 -2.52 21.00 -10.29
CA PRO A 45 -2.96 20.81 -11.66
C PRO A 45 -4.33 21.45 -11.84
N GLN A 46 -4.58 22.16 -12.95
CA GLN A 46 -5.87 22.79 -13.22
C GLN A 46 -6.74 21.89 -14.10
N LEU A 47 -8.05 21.89 -13.83
CA LEU A 47 -9.03 21.32 -14.73
C LEU A 47 -8.92 22.01 -16.09
N GLY A 48 -8.63 21.25 -17.15
CA GLY A 48 -8.40 21.78 -18.50
C GLY A 48 -6.99 21.57 -19.01
N ASP A 49 -5.98 21.39 -18.13
CA ASP A 49 -4.61 21.04 -18.54
C ASP A 49 -4.50 19.57 -19.03
N GLY A 50 -5.59 18.79 -18.92
CA GLY A 50 -5.62 17.37 -19.22
C GLY A 50 -4.85 16.50 -18.22
N PRO A 51 -4.94 15.16 -18.32
CA PRO A 51 -4.20 14.26 -17.46
C PRO A 51 -2.69 14.42 -17.69
N GLN A 52 -1.99 14.90 -16.68
CA GLN A 52 -0.54 15.12 -16.71
C GLN A 52 0.19 13.87 -16.24
N LYS A 53 0.45 12.96 -17.15
CA LYS A 53 1.24 11.76 -16.88
C LYS A 53 2.72 12.10 -16.78
N VAL A 54 3.36 11.75 -15.64
CA VAL A 54 4.79 12.03 -15.39
C VAL A 54 5.65 10.76 -15.29
N LEU A 55 5.08 9.58 -15.47
CA LEU A 55 5.77 8.29 -15.32
C LEU A 55 7.05 8.15 -16.17
N ASP A 56 7.05 8.71 -17.38
CA ASP A 56 8.15 8.55 -18.35
C ASP A 56 9.18 9.69 -18.29
N ILE A 57 8.88 10.76 -17.55
CA ILE A 57 9.78 11.93 -17.44
C ILE A 57 11.17 11.55 -16.88
N PRO A 58 11.30 10.64 -15.86
CA PRO A 58 12.63 10.29 -15.35
C PRO A 58 13.61 9.77 -16.39
N ARG A 59 13.12 9.08 -17.43
CA ARG A 59 13.97 8.56 -18.53
C ARG A 59 14.74 9.64 -19.29
N GLN A 60 14.26 10.90 -19.25
CA GLN A 60 14.92 12.03 -19.92
C GLN A 60 16.19 12.49 -19.19
N PHE A 61 16.34 12.12 -17.92
CA PHE A 61 17.41 12.60 -17.03
C PHE A 61 18.31 11.49 -16.52
N LEU A 62 17.95 10.24 -16.76
CA LEU A 62 18.72 9.06 -16.39
C LEU A 62 19.58 8.57 -17.54
N SER A 63 20.78 8.07 -17.24
CA SER A 63 21.62 7.34 -18.21
C SER A 63 20.97 6.02 -18.61
N GLN A 64 21.39 5.45 -19.76
CA GLN A 64 20.89 4.14 -20.21
C GLN A 64 21.18 3.01 -19.20
N SER A 65 22.31 3.09 -18.48
CA SER A 65 22.63 2.15 -17.40
C SER A 65 21.66 2.26 -16.25
N GLU A 66 21.34 3.48 -15.78
CA GLU A 66 20.37 3.71 -14.69
C GLU A 66 18.96 3.29 -15.10
N ILE A 67 18.55 3.58 -16.35
CA ILE A 67 17.27 3.09 -16.90
C ILE A 67 17.23 1.57 -16.87
N SER A 68 18.27 0.91 -17.37
CA SER A 68 18.36 -0.56 -17.37
C SER A 68 18.27 -1.12 -15.93
N ILE A 69 19.06 -0.59 -14.99
CA ILE A 69 19.07 -1.04 -13.59
C ILE A 69 17.69 -0.87 -12.95
N THR A 70 17.04 0.27 -13.15
CA THR A 70 15.77 0.57 -12.45
C THR A 70 14.53 -0.03 -13.12
N GLU A 71 14.62 -0.47 -14.39
CA GLU A 71 13.44 -0.90 -15.14
C GLU A 71 13.41 -2.38 -15.53
N THR A 72 14.57 -3.03 -15.75
CA THR A 72 14.59 -4.36 -16.39
C THR A 72 14.75 -5.52 -15.40
N TYR A 73 15.20 -5.25 -14.18
CA TYR A 73 15.45 -6.29 -13.20
C TYR A 73 14.22 -6.55 -12.33
N THR A 74 13.98 -7.83 -12.03
CA THR A 74 13.20 -8.28 -10.86
C THR A 74 14.11 -8.35 -9.64
N ILE A 75 13.55 -8.50 -8.43
CA ILE A 75 14.37 -8.67 -7.21
C ILE A 75 15.36 -9.84 -7.40
N SER A 76 14.88 -10.99 -7.86
CA SER A 76 15.70 -12.20 -8.03
C SER A 76 16.87 -11.99 -9.00
N THR A 77 16.60 -11.37 -10.15
CA THR A 77 17.62 -11.11 -11.17
C THR A 77 18.60 -10.01 -10.77
N LEU A 78 18.15 -8.99 -10.02
CA LEU A 78 18.99 -7.93 -9.48
C LEU A 78 19.97 -8.48 -8.44
N LEU A 79 19.47 -9.25 -7.47
CA LEU A 79 20.29 -9.88 -6.44
C LEU A 79 21.34 -10.84 -7.05
N LYS A 80 20.95 -11.58 -8.09
CA LYS A 80 21.89 -12.40 -8.85
C LYS A 80 22.96 -11.56 -9.53
N ALA A 81 22.61 -10.44 -10.15
CA ALA A 81 23.57 -9.55 -10.82
C ALA A 81 24.57 -8.95 -9.81
N ILE A 82 24.12 -8.60 -8.59
CA ILE A 82 25.00 -8.11 -7.53
C ILE A 82 25.90 -9.21 -6.99
N SER A 83 25.34 -10.38 -6.64
CA SER A 83 26.10 -11.49 -6.06
C SER A 83 27.18 -12.05 -7.00
N THR A 84 26.92 -11.99 -8.32
CA THR A 84 27.92 -12.37 -9.37
C THR A 84 28.84 -11.20 -9.77
N ARG A 85 28.75 -10.03 -9.11
CA ARG A 85 29.53 -8.83 -9.40
C ARG A 85 29.37 -8.27 -10.82
N LYS A 86 28.28 -8.61 -11.50
CA LYS A 86 27.90 -7.98 -12.77
C LYS A 86 27.49 -6.51 -12.56
N LEU A 87 26.88 -6.23 -11.41
CA LEU A 87 26.58 -4.89 -10.88
C LEU A 87 27.17 -4.78 -9.48
N SER A 88 27.63 -3.58 -9.10
CA SER A 88 27.92 -3.31 -7.70
C SER A 88 26.65 -2.84 -6.98
N ALA A 89 26.54 -3.08 -5.67
CA ALA A 89 25.46 -2.54 -4.85
C ALA A 89 25.43 -1.00 -4.96
N LYS A 90 26.59 -0.36 -5.00
CA LYS A 90 26.72 1.09 -5.14
C LYS A 90 26.13 1.60 -6.46
N GLN A 91 26.42 0.95 -7.60
CA GLN A 91 25.81 1.31 -8.89
C GLN A 91 24.28 1.19 -8.85
N VAL A 92 23.76 0.11 -8.25
CA VAL A 92 22.33 -0.11 -8.10
C VAL A 92 21.69 0.98 -7.24
N ILE A 93 22.24 1.23 -6.05
CA ILE A 93 21.69 2.19 -5.11
C ILE A 93 21.78 3.62 -5.67
N GLU A 94 22.87 4.00 -6.36
CA GLU A 94 22.98 5.31 -7.01
C GLU A 94 21.89 5.50 -8.07
N ALA A 95 21.63 4.51 -8.92
CA ALA A 95 20.57 4.56 -9.93
C ALA A 95 19.17 4.74 -9.32
N PHE A 96 18.86 4.00 -8.27
CA PHE A 96 17.57 4.13 -7.58
C PHE A 96 17.45 5.45 -6.81
N CYS A 97 18.50 5.93 -6.14
CA CYS A 97 18.50 7.23 -5.46
C CYS A 97 18.31 8.38 -6.46
N HIS A 98 18.99 8.36 -7.61
CA HIS A 98 18.82 9.38 -8.66
C HIS A 98 17.38 9.37 -9.17
N ARG A 99 16.82 8.20 -9.48
CA ARG A 99 15.43 8.09 -9.93
C ARG A 99 14.44 8.54 -8.85
N SER A 100 14.69 8.23 -7.58
CA SER A 100 13.88 8.68 -6.44
C SER A 100 13.93 10.20 -6.27
N ALA A 101 15.09 10.82 -6.50
CA ALA A 101 15.24 12.27 -6.47
C ALA A 101 14.42 12.96 -7.57
N ILE A 102 14.37 12.38 -8.77
CA ILE A 102 13.52 12.87 -9.87
C ILE A 102 12.03 12.65 -9.53
N ALA A 103 11.66 11.45 -9.02
CA ALA A 103 10.30 11.16 -8.61
C ALA A 103 9.80 12.14 -7.53
N GLN A 104 10.65 12.47 -6.55
CA GLN A 104 10.34 13.47 -5.53
C GLN A 104 10.03 14.84 -6.13
N GLN A 105 10.81 15.31 -7.07
CA GLN A 105 10.63 16.61 -7.71
C GLN A 105 9.35 16.68 -8.56
N LEU A 106 8.90 15.55 -9.11
CA LEU A 106 7.72 15.46 -9.95
C LEU A 106 6.43 15.21 -9.17
N THR A 107 6.50 14.53 -8.01
CA THR A 107 5.32 13.96 -7.35
C THR A 107 5.24 14.23 -5.85
N ASN A 108 6.27 14.79 -5.23
CA ASN A 108 6.31 15.05 -3.79
C ASN A 108 6.09 13.78 -2.93
N CYS A 109 6.69 12.64 -3.32
CA CYS A 109 6.45 11.34 -2.70
C CYS A 109 7.33 11.00 -1.49
N LEU A 110 8.42 11.75 -1.23
CA LEU A 110 9.35 11.48 -0.13
C LEU A 110 9.14 12.44 1.05
N THR A 111 9.38 11.94 2.26
CA THR A 111 9.58 12.76 3.47
C THR A 111 11.06 12.90 3.80
N GLU A 112 11.80 11.80 3.82
CA GLU A 112 13.22 11.73 4.16
C GLU A 112 14.01 10.99 3.08
N PRO A 113 14.66 11.70 2.15
CA PRO A 113 15.70 11.11 1.30
C PRO A 113 16.87 10.65 2.16
N LEU A 114 17.29 9.39 2.05
CA LEU A 114 18.38 8.79 2.81
C LEU A 114 19.60 8.49 1.93
N PHE A 115 19.77 9.24 0.84
CA PHE A 115 20.69 8.90 -0.25
C PHE A 115 22.13 8.74 0.19
N ASP A 116 22.65 9.67 1.04
CA ASP A 116 24.03 9.59 1.53
C ASP A 116 24.27 8.35 2.39
N THR A 117 23.32 8.03 3.30
CA THR A 117 23.40 6.84 4.15
C THR A 117 23.27 5.57 3.30
N ALA A 118 22.38 5.59 2.31
CA ALA A 118 22.19 4.48 1.38
C ALA A 118 23.46 4.19 0.56
N LEU A 119 24.12 5.22 0.04
CA LEU A 119 25.37 5.07 -0.72
C LEU A 119 26.53 4.55 0.16
N LYS A 120 26.64 5.03 1.41
CA LYS A 120 27.62 4.51 2.37
C LYS A 120 27.35 3.03 2.69
N ARG A 121 26.09 2.66 2.90
CA ARG A 121 25.69 1.26 3.12
C ARG A 121 25.99 0.40 1.90
N ALA A 122 25.70 0.88 0.70
CA ALA A 122 25.99 0.16 -0.53
C ALA A 122 27.50 -0.08 -0.74
N GLN A 123 28.33 0.91 -0.43
CA GLN A 123 29.79 0.75 -0.46
C GLN A 123 30.24 -0.32 0.55
N PHE A 124 29.72 -0.28 1.80
CA PHE A 124 30.00 -1.32 2.79
C PHE A 124 29.62 -2.72 2.29
N LEU A 125 28.50 -2.87 1.59
CA LEU A 125 28.07 -4.16 1.05
C LEU A 125 29.00 -4.64 -0.08
N ASP A 126 29.43 -3.76 -0.98
CA ASP A 126 30.39 -4.09 -2.02
C ASP A 126 31.73 -4.55 -1.42
N ASP A 127 32.22 -3.85 -0.39
CA ASP A 127 33.44 -4.20 0.34
C ASP A 127 33.27 -5.55 1.05
N TYR A 128 32.13 -5.77 1.72
CA TYR A 128 31.82 -7.06 2.36
C TYR A 128 31.84 -8.23 1.37
N LEU A 129 31.17 -8.08 0.20
CA LEU A 129 31.14 -9.10 -0.83
C LEU A 129 32.54 -9.38 -1.39
N ARG A 130 33.39 -8.36 -1.54
CA ARG A 130 34.78 -8.51 -1.98
C ARG A 130 35.60 -9.29 -0.95
N ASP A 131 35.50 -8.94 0.33
CA ASP A 131 36.37 -9.41 1.41
C ASP A 131 35.98 -10.82 1.89
N HIS A 132 34.66 -11.15 1.85
CA HIS A 132 34.15 -12.45 2.31
C HIS A 132 33.81 -13.43 1.17
N GLY A 133 33.78 -12.98 -0.08
CA GLY A 133 33.42 -13.81 -1.24
C GLY A 133 31.93 -14.22 -1.31
N ALA A 134 31.11 -13.77 -0.37
CA ALA A 134 29.67 -14.09 -0.28
C ALA A 134 28.84 -12.87 0.12
N PRO A 135 27.57 -12.78 -0.31
CA PRO A 135 26.65 -11.75 0.14
C PRO A 135 26.47 -11.74 1.66
N LEU A 136 26.23 -10.56 2.26
CA LEU A 136 25.91 -10.40 3.70
C LEU A 136 24.63 -11.17 4.09
N GLY A 137 23.66 -11.20 3.18
CA GLY A 137 22.39 -11.87 3.36
C GLY A 137 21.65 -12.04 2.04
N PRO A 138 20.50 -12.71 2.04
CA PRO A 138 19.78 -13.07 0.81
C PRO A 138 19.24 -11.86 0.02
N LEU A 139 19.13 -10.68 0.64
CA LEU A 139 18.67 -9.44 0.00
C LEU A 139 19.80 -8.40 -0.14
N HIS A 140 21.03 -8.85 -0.25
CA HIS A 140 22.23 -8.03 -0.32
C HIS A 140 22.18 -7.00 -1.46
N GLY A 141 22.15 -5.71 -1.10
CA GLY A 141 22.14 -4.60 -2.03
C GLY A 141 20.74 -4.23 -2.58
N LEU A 142 19.65 -4.85 -2.07
CA LEU A 142 18.30 -4.53 -2.51
C LEU A 142 17.87 -3.14 -2.04
N PRO A 143 17.51 -2.20 -2.95
CA PRO A 143 16.94 -0.91 -2.58
C PRO A 143 15.49 -1.03 -2.12
N VAL A 144 15.22 -0.55 -0.89
CA VAL A 144 13.90 -0.59 -0.26
C VAL A 144 13.53 0.80 0.24
N SER A 145 12.28 1.22 0.07
CA SER A 145 11.70 2.38 0.73
C SER A 145 10.76 1.96 1.85
N VAL A 146 10.60 2.82 2.84
CA VAL A 146 9.69 2.56 3.97
C VAL A 146 8.78 3.77 4.21
N LYS A 147 7.54 3.48 4.56
CA LYS A 147 6.54 4.48 4.92
C LYS A 147 7.02 5.33 6.10
N ASP A 148 6.66 6.62 6.14
CA ASP A 148 7.06 7.54 7.22
C ASP A 148 6.37 7.27 8.57
N THR A 149 6.11 6.02 8.87
CA THR A 149 5.69 5.51 10.18
C THR A 149 6.76 4.66 10.83
N PHE A 150 7.65 4.05 10.03
CA PHE A 150 8.72 3.21 10.53
C PHE A 150 9.89 4.06 11.03
N ASN A 151 10.35 3.78 12.23
CA ASN A 151 11.56 4.40 12.76
C ASN A 151 12.79 3.91 11.99
N VAL A 152 13.60 4.88 11.56
CA VAL A 152 14.96 4.69 11.06
C VAL A 152 15.88 5.51 11.96
N ALA A 153 16.86 4.88 12.58
CA ALA A 153 17.74 5.54 13.57
C ALA A 153 18.38 6.81 13.00
N GLY A 154 18.34 7.90 13.78
CA GLY A 154 18.88 9.20 13.39
C GLY A 154 18.00 10.00 12.42
N VAL A 155 16.81 9.52 12.09
CA VAL A 155 15.88 10.16 11.13
C VAL A 155 14.52 10.39 11.78
N ASP A 156 13.85 11.47 11.42
CA ASP A 156 12.50 11.76 11.91
C ASP A 156 11.48 10.73 11.40
N THR A 157 10.44 10.52 12.23
CA THR A 157 9.23 9.81 11.84
C THR A 157 8.06 10.75 12.12
N SER A 158 7.64 11.48 11.08
CA SER A 158 6.75 12.64 11.25
C SER A 158 5.27 12.27 11.39
N MET A 159 4.83 11.14 10.85
CA MET A 159 3.41 10.82 10.70
C MET A 159 2.57 11.93 10.04
N GLY A 160 3.22 12.79 9.24
CA GLY A 160 2.59 13.95 8.63
C GLY A 160 2.20 15.07 9.61
N LEU A 161 2.77 15.08 10.83
CA LEU A 161 2.50 16.03 11.91
C LEU A 161 3.73 16.88 12.21
N ALA A 162 3.56 18.19 12.30
CA ALA A 162 4.63 19.11 12.67
C ALA A 162 5.19 18.81 14.06
N TYR A 163 4.36 18.36 15.00
CA TYR A 163 4.76 17.98 16.37
C TYR A 163 5.89 16.94 16.42
N LEU A 164 5.91 16.02 15.46
CA LEU A 164 6.87 14.90 15.44
C LEU A 164 8.13 15.19 14.62
N CYS A 165 8.22 16.36 13.98
CA CYS A 165 9.41 16.78 13.24
C CYS A 165 10.54 17.23 14.16
N HIS A 166 11.79 17.11 13.69
CA HIS A 166 13.02 17.41 14.43
C HIS A 166 13.18 16.60 15.73
N LYS A 167 12.64 15.38 15.71
CA LYS A 167 12.75 14.38 16.80
C LYS A 167 13.23 13.05 16.21
N PRO A 168 14.51 12.96 15.80
CA PRO A 168 15.01 11.76 15.15
C PRO A 168 14.87 10.53 16.06
N ALA A 169 14.49 9.40 15.48
CA ALA A 169 14.33 8.15 16.19
C ALA A 169 15.67 7.68 16.79
N ALA A 170 15.64 7.21 18.03
CA ALA A 170 16.84 6.70 18.71
C ALA A 170 17.26 5.32 18.20
N SER A 171 16.33 4.52 17.66
CA SER A 171 16.55 3.17 17.16
C SER A 171 15.71 2.91 15.91
N ASN A 172 16.07 1.88 15.17
CA ASN A 172 15.26 1.37 14.08
C ASN A 172 14.01 0.66 14.61
N ALA A 173 12.97 0.61 13.76
CA ALA A 173 11.89 -0.36 13.92
C ALA A 173 12.42 -1.79 13.67
N PRO A 174 11.89 -2.83 14.36
CA PRO A 174 12.31 -4.22 14.18
C PRO A 174 12.33 -4.68 12.72
N LEU A 175 11.35 -4.28 11.92
CA LEU A 175 11.32 -4.57 10.48
C LEU A 175 12.49 -3.93 9.72
N VAL A 176 12.87 -2.71 10.08
CA VAL A 176 14.01 -2.02 9.45
C VAL A 176 15.31 -2.76 9.78
N ASP A 177 15.50 -3.19 11.04
CA ASP A 177 16.67 -3.99 11.43
C ASP A 177 16.70 -5.35 10.74
N LEU A 178 15.55 -6.02 10.63
CA LEU A 178 15.43 -7.27 9.86
C LEU A 178 15.87 -7.06 8.41
N LEU A 179 15.34 -6.05 7.72
CA LEU A 179 15.72 -5.73 6.33
C LEU A 179 17.22 -5.45 6.19
N LEU A 180 17.79 -4.67 7.09
CA LEU A 180 19.23 -4.38 7.11
C LEU A 180 20.05 -5.63 7.36
N SER A 181 19.63 -6.52 8.26
CA SER A 181 20.32 -7.79 8.52
C SER A 181 20.33 -8.73 7.31
N LEU A 182 19.26 -8.67 6.50
CA LEU A 182 19.16 -9.41 5.22
C LEU A 182 19.99 -8.79 4.09
N GLY A 183 20.61 -7.63 4.32
CA GLY A 183 21.45 -6.95 3.34
C GLY A 183 20.73 -5.88 2.51
N CYS A 184 19.50 -5.52 2.84
CA CYS A 184 18.79 -4.41 2.17
C CYS A 184 19.48 -3.06 2.41
N VAL A 185 19.15 -2.10 1.55
CA VAL A 185 19.53 -0.69 1.68
C VAL A 185 18.26 0.15 1.71
N ILE A 186 18.02 0.85 2.84
CA ILE A 186 16.89 1.77 2.96
C ILE A 186 17.27 3.09 2.28
N ILE A 187 16.56 3.45 1.20
CA ILE A 187 16.90 4.61 0.36
C ILE A 187 16.10 5.87 0.71
N ALA A 188 14.90 5.71 1.25
CA ALA A 188 14.03 6.84 1.60
C ALA A 188 12.91 6.43 2.54
N LYS A 189 12.35 7.45 3.25
CA LYS A 189 11.01 7.38 3.83
C LYS A 189 10.04 8.16 2.96
N THR A 190 8.79 7.70 2.89
CA THR A 190 7.81 8.19 1.92
C THR A 190 6.63 8.92 2.55
N ASN A 191 6.05 9.85 1.78
CA ASN A 191 5.00 10.74 2.23
C ASN A 191 3.67 10.02 2.51
N ILE A 192 2.93 10.54 3.46
CA ILE A 192 1.72 9.99 4.06
C ILE A 192 0.70 11.11 4.33
N PRO A 193 -0.58 10.80 4.58
CA PRO A 193 -1.53 11.80 5.06
C PRO A 193 -1.28 12.21 6.50
N GLN A 194 -1.73 13.42 6.85
CA GLN A 194 -1.82 13.87 8.24
C GLN A 194 -2.63 12.84 9.06
N THR A 195 -2.08 12.39 10.19
CA THR A 195 -2.72 11.43 11.11
C THR A 195 -2.95 10.01 10.55
N LEU A 196 -2.48 9.68 9.35
CA LEU A 196 -2.79 8.43 8.63
C LEU A 196 -4.28 8.21 8.32
N GLY A 197 -5.15 9.13 8.74
CA GLY A 197 -6.60 8.99 8.69
C GLY A 197 -7.24 9.24 7.31
N SER A 198 -6.44 9.45 6.26
CA SER A 198 -6.92 9.74 4.91
C SER A 198 -6.45 8.70 3.90
N LEU A 199 -7.27 8.50 2.87
CA LEU A 199 -6.91 7.74 1.67
C LEU A 199 -6.39 8.64 0.53
N ASP A 200 -5.90 9.82 0.89
CA ASP A 200 -5.20 10.76 0.02
C ASP A 200 -3.99 11.31 0.80
N SER A 201 -2.79 11.10 0.29
CA SER A 201 -1.54 11.39 1.02
C SER A 201 -1.20 12.86 0.99
N VAL A 202 -1.81 13.62 1.90
CA VAL A 202 -1.61 15.07 2.09
C VAL A 202 -1.41 15.41 3.56
N ASN A 203 -0.44 16.28 3.85
CA ASN A 203 -0.21 16.85 5.19
C ASN A 203 0.36 18.27 5.08
N ASN A 204 0.35 19.02 6.18
CA ASN A 204 0.81 20.41 6.19
C ASN A 204 2.35 20.54 6.21
N VAL A 205 3.07 19.49 6.59
CA VAL A 205 4.54 19.51 6.68
C VAL A 205 5.16 19.41 5.28
N PHE A 206 4.77 18.41 4.50
CA PHE A 206 5.39 18.07 3.22
C PHE A 206 4.50 18.39 2.01
N GLY A 207 3.21 18.66 2.22
CA GLY A 207 2.25 18.85 1.15
C GLY A 207 1.67 17.53 0.62
N ARG A 208 1.07 17.58 -0.55
CA ARG A 208 0.37 16.47 -1.21
C ARG A 208 1.32 15.65 -2.08
N THR A 209 1.19 14.34 -2.02
CA THR A 209 1.77 13.41 -2.99
C THR A 209 0.87 13.34 -4.22
N MET A 210 1.44 13.61 -5.39
CA MET A 210 0.72 13.64 -6.66
C MET A 210 0.76 12.27 -7.35
N ASN A 211 -0.36 11.87 -7.95
CA ASN A 211 -0.45 10.64 -8.72
C ASN A 211 0.36 10.78 -10.04
N PRO A 212 1.31 9.87 -10.36
CA PRO A 212 2.16 10.01 -11.52
C PRO A 212 1.48 9.63 -12.85
N ILE A 213 0.34 8.92 -12.78
CA ILE A 213 -0.45 8.51 -13.94
C ILE A 213 -1.40 9.62 -14.37
N ASN A 214 -2.06 10.23 -13.37
CA ASN A 214 -2.95 11.37 -13.57
C ASN A 214 -2.92 12.28 -12.35
N ARG A 215 -2.30 13.45 -12.46
CA ARG A 215 -2.11 14.40 -11.37
C ARG A 215 -3.42 15.02 -10.84
N LEU A 216 -4.52 14.92 -11.59
CA LEU A 216 -5.86 15.33 -11.12
C LEU A 216 -6.50 14.30 -10.18
N CYS A 217 -5.98 13.09 -10.16
CA CYS A 217 -6.46 11.99 -9.33
C CYS A 217 -5.61 11.83 -8.06
N THR A 218 -6.20 11.19 -7.04
CA THR A 218 -5.48 10.89 -5.81
C THR A 218 -4.38 9.85 -6.04
N ALA A 219 -3.26 10.01 -5.33
CA ALA A 219 -2.22 8.97 -5.22
C ALA A 219 -2.63 7.83 -4.28
N GLY A 220 -3.78 7.96 -3.64
CA GLY A 220 -4.21 7.04 -2.59
C GLY A 220 -3.50 7.31 -1.27
N GLY A 221 -3.87 6.51 -0.26
CA GLY A 221 -3.32 6.60 1.08
C GLY A 221 -3.71 5.40 1.95
N SER A 222 -3.09 5.31 3.09
CA SER A 222 -2.11 6.23 3.67
C SER A 222 -0.65 5.97 3.24
N SER A 223 -0.33 4.91 2.49
CA SER A 223 1.02 4.67 1.94
C SER A 223 1.16 5.21 0.50
N GLY A 224 0.62 6.44 0.23
CA GLY A 224 0.60 6.99 -1.13
C GLY A 224 1.98 7.29 -1.68
N GLY A 225 2.89 7.78 -0.82
CA GLY A 225 4.29 7.99 -1.21
C GLY A 225 4.99 6.71 -1.67
N GLU A 226 4.71 5.56 -1.02
CA GLU A 226 5.23 4.25 -1.45
C GLU A 226 4.65 3.84 -2.81
N GLY A 227 3.30 3.91 -2.96
CA GLY A 227 2.64 3.57 -4.22
C GLY A 227 3.21 4.37 -5.39
N VAL A 228 3.40 5.67 -5.21
CA VAL A 228 3.97 6.58 -6.22
C VAL A 228 5.43 6.25 -6.50
N LEU A 229 6.27 6.08 -5.47
CA LEU A 229 7.69 5.84 -5.64
C LEU A 229 7.96 4.52 -6.39
N VAL A 230 7.21 3.48 -6.07
CA VAL A 230 7.28 2.17 -6.75
C VAL A 230 6.81 2.29 -8.19
N ALA A 231 5.68 2.98 -8.45
CA ALA A 231 5.18 3.23 -9.81
C ALA A 231 6.18 4.02 -10.67
N MET A 232 6.84 5.03 -10.08
CA MET A 232 7.92 5.81 -10.70
C MET A 232 9.23 5.02 -10.85
N LYS A 233 9.28 3.78 -10.35
CA LYS A 233 10.46 2.90 -10.32
C LYS A 233 11.65 3.50 -9.54
N GLY A 234 11.35 4.38 -8.60
CA GLY A 234 12.32 4.98 -7.69
C GLY A 234 12.70 4.05 -6.53
N SER A 235 11.90 3.04 -6.22
CA SER A 235 12.24 1.95 -5.30
C SER A 235 11.97 0.61 -5.98
N MET A 236 12.73 -0.41 -5.61
CA MET A 236 12.49 -1.78 -6.11
C MET A 236 11.24 -2.36 -5.48
N ILE A 237 11.07 -2.09 -4.20
CA ILE A 237 9.92 -2.48 -3.40
C ILE A 237 9.77 -1.50 -2.24
N GLY A 238 8.54 -1.15 -1.86
CA GLY A 238 8.23 -0.28 -0.75
C GLY A 238 7.51 -1.01 0.38
N ILE A 239 7.73 -0.59 1.62
CA ILE A 239 7.04 -1.12 2.80
C ILE A 239 5.99 -0.13 3.26
N GLY A 240 4.72 -0.52 3.10
CA GLY A 240 3.56 0.22 3.60
C GLY A 240 2.97 -0.37 4.87
N THR A 241 1.87 0.23 5.33
CA THR A 241 1.03 -0.31 6.41
C THR A 241 -0.44 -0.30 6.00
N ASP A 242 -1.23 -1.23 6.51
CA ASP A 242 -2.65 -1.36 6.17
C ASP A 242 -3.49 -1.65 7.42
N ILE A 243 -4.42 -0.76 7.74
CA ILE A 243 -5.47 -0.95 8.75
C ILE A 243 -6.87 -0.79 8.15
N GLY A 244 -6.98 -0.15 6.97
CA GLY A 244 -8.27 0.10 6.32
C GLY A 244 -8.19 0.04 4.79
N GLY A 245 -7.03 -0.37 4.24
CA GLY A 245 -6.74 -0.37 2.80
C GLY A 245 -5.44 0.34 2.45
N SER A 246 -4.67 0.78 3.44
CA SER A 246 -3.55 1.73 3.23
C SER A 246 -2.30 1.17 2.52
N ILE A 247 -2.24 -0.12 2.17
CA ILE A 247 -1.35 -0.72 1.17
C ILE A 247 -2.08 -0.85 -0.17
N ARG A 248 -3.29 -1.41 -0.14
CA ARG A 248 -4.06 -1.82 -1.32
C ARG A 248 -4.59 -0.63 -2.12
N VAL A 249 -5.07 0.41 -1.44
CA VAL A 249 -5.57 1.64 -2.06
C VAL A 249 -4.49 2.36 -2.85
N PRO A 250 -3.31 2.72 -2.27
CA PRO A 250 -2.26 3.37 -3.05
C PRO A 250 -1.68 2.46 -4.13
N ALA A 251 -1.61 1.14 -3.92
CA ALA A 251 -1.21 0.21 -4.98
C ALA A 251 -2.18 0.29 -6.17
N THR A 252 -3.49 0.27 -5.92
CA THR A 252 -4.53 0.42 -6.95
C THR A 252 -4.46 1.78 -7.64
N CYS A 253 -4.32 2.88 -6.88
CA CYS A 253 -4.27 4.23 -7.47
C CYS A 253 -3.07 4.45 -8.38
N ASN A 254 -1.99 3.71 -8.21
CA ASN A 254 -0.74 3.86 -8.96
C ASN A 254 -0.42 2.67 -9.88
N GLY A 255 -1.35 1.72 -10.05
CA GLY A 255 -1.18 0.60 -10.97
C GLY A 255 -0.04 -0.36 -10.59
N VAL A 256 0.20 -0.53 -9.30
CA VAL A 256 1.21 -1.45 -8.76
C VAL A 256 0.57 -2.51 -7.86
N TYR A 257 1.35 -3.49 -7.42
CA TYR A 257 0.88 -4.61 -6.61
C TYR A 257 1.02 -4.28 -5.12
N GLY A 258 -0.02 -4.52 -4.34
CA GLY A 258 0.00 -4.37 -2.90
C GLY A 258 -0.26 -5.72 -2.21
N PHE A 259 0.41 -5.97 -1.10
CA PHE A 259 0.23 -7.19 -0.33
C PHE A 259 0.03 -6.87 1.15
N LYS A 260 -1.19 -7.05 1.63
CA LYS A 260 -1.57 -6.96 3.04
C LYS A 260 -1.53 -8.37 3.65
N PRO A 261 -0.51 -8.72 4.43
CA PRO A 261 -0.46 -10.03 5.07
C PRO A 261 -1.49 -10.18 6.20
N SER A 262 -1.63 -11.38 6.72
CA SER A 262 -2.26 -11.63 8.01
C SER A 262 -1.49 -10.96 9.14
N ASN A 263 -2.17 -10.64 10.22
CA ASN A 263 -1.51 -10.14 11.43
C ASN A 263 -0.47 -11.13 11.95
N GLY A 264 0.65 -10.62 12.46
CA GLY A 264 1.73 -11.44 12.99
C GLY A 264 2.66 -12.09 11.94
N ARG A 265 2.58 -11.69 10.67
CA ARG A 265 3.47 -12.20 9.61
C ARG A 265 4.70 -11.34 9.34
N VAL A 266 4.59 -10.04 9.58
CA VAL A 266 5.65 -9.04 9.35
C VAL A 266 5.73 -8.16 10.60
N PRO A 267 6.92 -7.86 11.14
CA PRO A 267 7.05 -7.01 12.32
C PRO A 267 6.39 -5.63 12.07
N TYR A 268 5.51 -5.24 12.96
CA TYR A 268 4.82 -3.94 12.92
C TYR A 268 5.28 -2.99 14.02
N GLY A 269 5.86 -3.52 15.10
CA GLY A 269 6.38 -2.75 16.23
C GLY A 269 7.40 -1.67 15.84
N GLY A 270 7.75 -0.79 16.78
CA GLY A 270 8.75 0.26 16.58
C GLY A 270 8.34 1.34 15.57
N GLN A 271 7.05 1.56 15.41
CA GLN A 271 6.50 2.71 14.68
C GLN A 271 6.16 3.82 15.67
N VAL A 272 6.14 5.06 15.19
CA VAL A 272 5.64 6.16 16.03
C VAL A 272 4.15 5.96 16.29
N LEU A 273 3.79 6.00 17.55
CA LEU A 273 2.41 5.82 18.00
C LEU A 273 1.79 7.17 18.38
N THR A 274 0.52 7.28 18.12
CA THR A 274 -0.33 8.41 18.52
C THR A 274 -1.15 8.09 19.75
N GLY A 275 -0.81 7.03 20.46
CA GLY A 275 -1.44 6.52 21.65
C GLY A 275 -0.46 5.74 22.53
N ILE A 276 -0.99 4.98 23.48
CA ILE A 276 -0.21 4.10 24.35
C ILE A 276 0.32 2.92 23.52
N ASP A 277 1.57 2.53 23.74
CA ASP A 277 2.16 1.37 23.10
C ASP A 277 1.35 0.10 23.37
N GLY A 278 1.15 -0.70 22.33
CA GLY A 278 0.34 -1.92 22.39
C GLY A 278 -1.19 -1.71 22.37
N MET A 279 -1.68 -0.47 22.37
CA MET A 279 -3.13 -0.19 22.39
C MET A 279 -3.87 -0.78 21.18
N SER A 280 -3.22 -0.95 20.03
CA SER A 280 -3.78 -1.63 18.86
C SER A 280 -4.25 -3.06 19.15
N ARG A 281 -3.68 -3.72 20.18
CA ARG A 281 -4.09 -5.08 20.61
C ARG A 281 -5.50 -5.12 21.21
N THR A 282 -6.02 -4.00 21.71
CA THR A 282 -7.39 -3.88 22.24
C THR A 282 -8.40 -3.44 21.18
N SER A 283 -7.95 -3.01 20.03
CA SER A 283 -8.72 -2.46 18.92
C SER A 283 -8.62 -3.34 17.67
N VAL A 284 -8.23 -2.75 16.54
CA VAL A 284 -7.90 -3.43 15.29
C VAL A 284 -6.41 -3.28 15.03
N GLN A 285 -5.77 -4.39 14.69
CA GLN A 285 -4.34 -4.38 14.42
C GLN A 285 -4.09 -4.03 12.96
N ALA A 286 -3.20 -3.06 12.76
CA ALA A 286 -2.62 -2.79 11.45
C ALA A 286 -1.53 -3.82 11.14
N VAL A 287 -1.21 -3.95 9.87
CA VAL A 287 -0.12 -4.81 9.38
C VAL A 287 0.84 -4.02 8.52
N ALA A 288 2.12 -4.41 8.53
CA ALA A 288 3.10 -3.99 7.55
C ALA A 288 3.10 -4.95 6.35
N GLY A 289 3.36 -4.43 5.16
CA GLY A 289 3.45 -5.29 3.97
C GLY A 289 3.98 -4.56 2.75
N PRO A 290 4.42 -5.29 1.72
CA PRO A 290 5.06 -4.71 0.55
C PRO A 290 4.07 -4.12 -0.46
N ILE A 291 4.56 -3.08 -1.14
CA ILE A 291 4.06 -2.56 -2.41
C ILE A 291 5.17 -2.81 -3.44
N GLY A 292 4.89 -3.56 -4.49
CA GLY A 292 5.87 -4.02 -5.47
C GLY A 292 5.43 -3.83 -6.92
N ARG A 293 6.32 -4.11 -7.85
CA ARG A 293 6.07 -3.99 -9.30
C ARG A 293 5.55 -5.28 -9.93
N SER A 294 5.66 -6.38 -9.18
CA SER A 294 5.21 -7.70 -9.61
C SER A 294 4.88 -8.58 -8.41
N VAL A 295 4.10 -9.64 -8.63
CA VAL A 295 3.85 -10.68 -7.62
C VAL A 295 5.14 -11.44 -7.28
N GLU A 296 6.04 -11.62 -8.27
CA GLU A 296 7.36 -12.24 -8.07
C GLU A 296 8.21 -11.45 -7.06
N ASP A 297 8.27 -10.11 -7.19
CA ASP A 297 9.04 -9.25 -6.28
C ASP A 297 8.47 -9.31 -4.85
N ILE A 298 7.15 -9.30 -4.71
CA ILE A 298 6.48 -9.47 -3.41
C ILE A 298 6.85 -10.82 -2.79
N ASN A 299 6.76 -11.91 -3.57
CA ASN A 299 7.09 -13.25 -3.12
C ASN A 299 8.58 -13.36 -2.69
N ALA A 300 9.48 -12.78 -3.48
CA ALA A 300 10.91 -12.81 -3.18
C ALA A 300 11.22 -12.12 -1.84
N LEU A 301 10.57 -11.00 -1.53
CA LEU A 301 10.73 -10.32 -0.26
C LEU A 301 10.09 -11.09 0.91
N MET A 302 8.83 -11.52 0.75
CA MET A 302 8.07 -12.18 1.83
C MET A 302 8.70 -13.51 2.23
N ARG A 303 9.28 -14.24 1.29
CA ARG A 303 10.04 -15.48 1.55
C ARG A 303 11.21 -15.28 2.51
N GLU A 304 11.83 -14.11 2.50
CA GLU A 304 12.94 -13.81 3.38
C GLU A 304 12.51 -13.21 4.73
N ILE A 305 11.39 -12.46 4.75
CA ILE A 305 10.88 -11.81 5.97
C ILE A 305 10.12 -12.81 6.85
N VAL A 306 9.11 -13.50 6.32
CA VAL A 306 8.13 -14.27 7.12
C VAL A 306 8.79 -15.34 8.01
N PRO A 307 9.73 -16.15 7.53
CA PRO A 307 10.35 -17.18 8.38
C PRO A 307 11.23 -16.62 9.52
N ARG A 308 11.60 -15.34 9.43
CA ARG A 308 12.49 -14.67 10.39
C ARG A 308 11.76 -13.67 11.28
N ALA A 309 10.56 -13.31 10.93
CA ALA A 309 9.80 -12.22 11.57
C ALA A 309 9.68 -12.39 13.09
N ALA A 310 9.38 -13.61 13.58
CA ALA A 310 9.22 -13.89 15.00
C ALA A 310 10.53 -13.77 15.83
N LEU A 311 11.69 -13.67 15.18
CA LEU A 311 12.96 -13.40 15.87
C LEU A 311 13.23 -11.90 16.06
N TRP A 312 12.42 -11.05 15.41
CA TRP A 312 12.60 -9.59 15.38
C TRP A 312 11.45 -8.82 16.00
N GLY A 313 10.21 -9.22 15.74
CA GLY A 313 9.01 -8.56 16.23
C GLY A 313 8.28 -9.38 17.29
N GLU A 314 8.05 -8.79 18.47
CA GLU A 314 7.25 -9.38 19.56
C GLU A 314 5.77 -9.55 19.19
N ASP A 315 5.35 -8.94 18.09
CA ASP A 315 4.02 -9.01 17.51
C ASP A 315 3.90 -10.08 16.41
N CYS A 316 4.99 -10.83 16.14
CA CYS A 316 5.03 -11.83 15.10
C CYS A 316 4.89 -13.26 15.64
N MET A 317 4.26 -14.10 14.83
CA MET A 317 4.14 -15.54 15.07
C MET A 317 5.12 -16.32 14.18
N PRO A 318 5.75 -17.40 14.70
CA PRO A 318 6.56 -18.29 13.88
C PRO A 318 5.78 -18.80 12.67
N ALA A 319 6.34 -18.68 11.49
CA ALA A 319 5.72 -19.11 10.25
C ALA A 319 6.77 -19.58 9.25
N SER A 320 6.37 -20.49 8.38
CA SER A 320 7.16 -20.89 7.22
C SER A 320 6.65 -20.17 5.96
N TRP A 321 7.53 -20.06 4.98
CA TRP A 321 7.18 -19.66 3.63
C TRP A 321 7.65 -20.73 2.67
N PRO A 322 6.81 -21.28 1.77
CA PRO A 322 7.21 -22.37 0.89
C PRO A 322 8.42 -21.99 0.03
N SER A 323 9.38 -22.89 -0.04
CA SER A 323 10.48 -22.76 -1.00
C SER A 323 9.93 -23.01 -2.41
N SER A 324 10.42 -22.24 -3.39
CA SER A 324 10.06 -22.35 -4.82
C SER A 324 10.34 -23.72 -5.48
N SER A 325 10.94 -24.66 -4.74
CA SER A 325 11.28 -26.01 -5.23
C SER A 325 10.10 -27.00 -5.25
N ARG A 326 8.98 -26.71 -4.58
CA ARG A 326 7.72 -27.44 -4.84
C ARG A 326 7.01 -26.67 -5.92
N GLY A 327 7.11 -27.15 -7.17
CA GLY A 327 6.56 -26.53 -8.36
C GLY A 327 5.20 -25.91 -8.09
N SER A 328 5.11 -24.62 -8.34
CA SER A 328 3.86 -23.85 -8.28
C SER A 328 2.97 -24.22 -9.45
N SER A 329 2.61 -25.51 -9.56
CA SER A 329 1.48 -25.88 -10.38
C SER A 329 0.21 -25.50 -9.60
N ILE A 330 -0.74 -24.86 -10.26
CA ILE A 330 -2.11 -24.64 -9.79
C ILE A 330 -2.70 -25.97 -9.23
N SER A 331 -2.21 -27.11 -9.70
CA SER A 331 -2.55 -28.46 -9.22
C SER A 331 -2.30 -28.74 -7.73
N GLY A 332 -1.63 -27.83 -7.02
CA GLY A 332 -1.42 -27.94 -5.56
C GLY A 332 -2.24 -26.94 -4.72
N CYS A 333 -2.92 -26.00 -5.33
CA CYS A 333 -3.62 -24.91 -4.64
C CYS A 333 -5.08 -25.18 -4.32
N GLY A 334 -5.72 -26.16 -4.93
CA GLY A 334 -7.14 -26.47 -4.71
C GLY A 334 -7.35 -27.91 -4.28
N ARG A 335 -8.60 -28.26 -3.91
CA ARG A 335 -8.97 -29.65 -3.71
C ARG A 335 -9.01 -30.39 -5.03
N ASN A 336 -8.48 -31.61 -5.04
CA ASN A 336 -8.46 -32.45 -6.22
C ASN A 336 -7.83 -31.76 -7.45
N GLY A 337 -6.97 -30.74 -7.22
CA GLY A 337 -6.34 -29.97 -8.28
C GLY A 337 -7.20 -28.84 -8.87
N GLU A 338 -8.34 -28.50 -8.29
CA GLU A 338 -9.20 -27.38 -8.74
C GLU A 338 -9.15 -26.22 -7.73
N LEU A 339 -8.92 -24.99 -8.22
CA LEU A 339 -8.94 -23.74 -7.46
C LEU A 339 -10.32 -23.09 -7.57
N VAL A 340 -11.04 -22.94 -6.46
CA VAL A 340 -12.37 -22.34 -6.43
C VAL A 340 -12.28 -20.88 -5.98
N ILE A 341 -12.61 -19.95 -6.88
CA ILE A 341 -12.53 -18.49 -6.65
C ILE A 341 -13.95 -17.89 -6.63
N GLY A 342 -14.28 -17.25 -5.53
CA GLY A 342 -15.51 -16.46 -5.38
C GLY A 342 -15.38 -15.07 -5.98
N VAL A 343 -16.44 -14.54 -6.59
CA VAL A 343 -16.52 -13.14 -7.07
C VAL A 343 -17.45 -12.37 -6.17
N LEU A 344 -16.93 -11.40 -5.43
CA LEU A 344 -17.70 -10.52 -4.55
C LEU A 344 -17.75 -9.11 -5.15
N ARG A 345 -18.93 -8.69 -5.63
CA ARG A 345 -19.06 -7.43 -6.39
C ARG A 345 -19.25 -6.19 -5.52
N THR A 346 -19.77 -6.33 -4.30
CA THR A 346 -20.11 -5.20 -3.42
C THR A 346 -19.89 -5.54 -1.96
N ASP A 347 -19.70 -4.52 -1.13
CA ASP A 347 -19.71 -4.64 0.33
C ASP A 347 -21.12 -4.51 0.94
N GLY A 348 -22.14 -4.35 0.11
CA GLY A 348 -23.52 -4.11 0.53
C GLY A 348 -23.81 -2.66 0.96
N ASN A 349 -22.81 -1.78 1.02
CA ASN A 349 -22.95 -0.37 1.39
C ASN A 349 -22.90 0.58 0.20
N CYS A 350 -22.27 0.17 -0.91
CA CYS A 350 -22.15 0.95 -2.13
C CYS A 350 -22.36 0.09 -3.38
N SER A 351 -22.99 0.69 -4.40
CA SER A 351 -23.03 0.14 -5.76
C SER A 351 -21.66 0.35 -6.42
N ILE A 352 -21.16 -0.63 -7.17
CA ILE A 352 -19.91 -0.46 -7.94
C ILE A 352 -20.16 0.28 -9.25
N HIS A 353 -19.21 1.10 -9.66
CA HIS A 353 -19.27 1.78 -10.96
C HIS A 353 -19.11 0.81 -12.13
N PRO A 354 -19.74 1.10 -13.29
CA PRO A 354 -19.75 0.20 -14.43
C PRO A 354 -18.37 -0.24 -14.94
N PRO A 355 -17.31 0.60 -14.97
CA PRO A 355 -15.98 0.14 -15.37
C PRO A 355 -15.41 -0.98 -14.51
N LEU A 356 -15.72 -0.96 -13.21
CA LEU A 356 -15.27 -2.00 -12.26
C LEU A 356 -16.10 -3.28 -12.43
N ALA A 357 -17.41 -3.15 -12.69
CA ALA A 357 -18.25 -4.30 -12.98
C ALA A 357 -17.76 -5.02 -14.25
N ASN A 358 -17.51 -4.28 -15.34
CA ASN A 358 -16.96 -4.82 -16.58
C ASN A 358 -15.58 -5.45 -16.37
N MET A 359 -14.70 -4.79 -15.63
CA MET A 359 -13.38 -5.36 -15.31
C MET A 359 -13.51 -6.70 -14.57
N LEU A 360 -14.44 -6.81 -13.60
CA LEU A 360 -14.69 -8.08 -12.90
C LEU A 360 -15.21 -9.16 -13.85
N ASP A 361 -16.08 -8.81 -14.80
CA ASP A 361 -16.57 -9.75 -15.81
C ASP A 361 -15.46 -10.21 -16.75
N GLU A 362 -14.61 -9.28 -17.21
CA GLU A 362 -13.45 -9.59 -18.06
C GLU A 362 -12.49 -10.57 -17.36
N ILE A 363 -12.10 -10.28 -16.12
CA ILE A 363 -11.16 -11.15 -15.39
C ILE A 363 -11.79 -12.49 -14.97
N SER A 364 -13.06 -12.50 -14.59
CA SER A 364 -13.78 -13.73 -14.26
C SER A 364 -13.89 -14.66 -15.48
N SER A 365 -14.18 -14.10 -16.67
CA SER A 365 -14.20 -14.84 -17.92
C SER A 365 -12.82 -15.42 -18.26
N SER A 366 -11.76 -14.61 -18.14
CA SER A 366 -10.38 -15.08 -18.39
C SER A 366 -9.96 -16.20 -17.44
N LEU A 367 -10.27 -16.08 -16.15
CA LEU A 367 -9.99 -17.11 -15.13
C LEU A 367 -10.78 -18.38 -15.39
N SER A 368 -12.07 -18.29 -15.79
CA SER A 368 -12.90 -19.46 -16.13
C SER A 368 -12.36 -20.28 -17.30
N GLN A 369 -11.59 -19.65 -18.20
CA GLN A 369 -10.92 -20.32 -19.32
C GLN A 369 -9.59 -20.97 -18.91
N THR A 370 -9.10 -20.70 -17.71
CA THR A 370 -7.87 -21.29 -17.21
C THR A 370 -8.16 -22.69 -16.64
N PRO A 371 -7.44 -23.74 -17.06
CA PRO A 371 -7.66 -25.09 -16.56
C PRO A 371 -7.59 -25.15 -15.04
N ASN A 372 -8.48 -25.94 -14.44
CA ASN A 372 -8.56 -26.17 -13.00
C ASN A 372 -8.88 -24.90 -12.16
N ILE A 373 -9.52 -23.90 -12.74
CA ILE A 373 -10.10 -22.76 -12.02
C ILE A 373 -11.62 -22.77 -12.18
N LYS A 374 -12.34 -22.74 -11.05
CA LYS A 374 -13.78 -22.60 -10.98
C LYS A 374 -14.17 -21.26 -10.38
N MET A 375 -14.96 -20.49 -11.11
CA MET A 375 -15.50 -19.22 -10.65
C MET A 375 -16.89 -19.39 -10.05
N VAL A 376 -17.16 -18.71 -8.93
CA VAL A 376 -18.45 -18.75 -8.22
C VAL A 376 -18.89 -17.34 -7.87
N GLU A 377 -20.05 -16.90 -8.32
CA GLU A 377 -20.64 -15.62 -7.91
C GLU A 377 -21.07 -15.70 -6.44
N LEU A 378 -20.74 -14.67 -5.66
CA LEU A 378 -21.05 -14.59 -4.24
C LEU A 378 -22.11 -13.51 -3.96
N THR A 379 -23.11 -13.86 -3.19
CA THR A 379 -23.95 -12.87 -2.53
C THR A 379 -23.17 -12.26 -1.36
N CYS A 380 -23.19 -10.93 -1.23
CA CYS A 380 -22.52 -10.25 -0.14
C CYS A 380 -23.08 -10.70 1.24
N PRO A 381 -22.26 -11.28 2.12
CA PRO A 381 -22.71 -11.67 3.44
C PRO A 381 -23.12 -10.46 4.28
N ALA A 382 -24.23 -10.54 5.01
CA ALA A 382 -24.67 -9.47 5.91
C ALA A 382 -23.62 -9.11 6.98
N ALA A 383 -22.81 -10.08 7.39
CA ALA A 383 -21.68 -9.86 8.29
C ALA A 383 -20.62 -8.96 7.67
N PHE A 384 -20.34 -9.10 6.37
CA PHE A 384 -19.38 -8.27 5.65
C PHE A 384 -19.84 -6.81 5.58
N THR A 385 -21.13 -6.57 5.28
CA THR A 385 -21.74 -5.23 5.27
C THR A 385 -21.64 -4.53 6.63
N LYS A 386 -21.81 -5.26 7.73
CA LYS A 386 -21.72 -4.74 9.10
C LYS A 386 -20.29 -4.51 9.58
N ALA A 387 -19.30 -5.19 8.99
CA ALA A 387 -17.92 -5.20 9.46
C ALA A 387 -17.30 -3.80 9.51
N GLN A 388 -17.56 -2.95 8.49
CA GLN A 388 -17.04 -1.57 8.48
C GLN A 388 -17.54 -0.74 9.66
N SER A 389 -18.80 -0.89 10.06
CA SER A 389 -19.35 -0.13 11.20
C SER A 389 -18.67 -0.51 12.52
N VAL A 390 -18.44 -1.80 12.74
CA VAL A 390 -17.72 -2.31 13.92
C VAL A 390 -16.26 -1.85 13.88
N MET A 391 -15.62 -1.92 12.72
CA MET A 391 -14.27 -1.44 12.48
C MET A 391 -14.11 0.04 12.90
N ASN A 392 -14.98 0.92 12.41
CA ASN A 392 -14.92 2.34 12.71
C ASN A 392 -15.07 2.64 14.21
N LYS A 393 -15.93 1.88 14.92
CA LYS A 393 -16.10 2.02 16.36
C LYS A 393 -14.85 1.55 17.13
N LEU A 394 -14.25 0.43 16.73
CA LEU A 394 -13.03 -0.10 17.33
C LEU A 394 -11.82 0.83 17.10
N MET A 395 -11.72 1.45 15.94
CA MET A 395 -10.65 2.42 15.66
C MET A 395 -10.75 3.71 16.50
N GLY A 396 -11.93 4.05 16.99
CA GLY A 396 -12.18 5.26 17.77
C GLY A 396 -12.23 5.04 19.29
N VAL A 397 -11.83 3.85 19.80
CA VAL A 397 -11.99 3.53 21.24
C VAL A 397 -11.12 4.38 22.16
N ASP A 398 -10.01 4.94 21.68
CA ASP A 398 -9.12 5.83 22.41
C ASP A 398 -9.60 7.31 22.42
N GLY A 399 -10.65 7.62 21.67
CA GLY A 399 -11.15 8.97 21.50
C GLY A 399 -10.20 9.90 20.74
N SER A 400 -9.12 9.37 20.15
CA SER A 400 -8.07 10.13 19.42
C SER A 400 -7.47 11.28 20.26
N VAL A 401 -7.38 11.10 21.57
CA VAL A 401 -6.97 12.16 22.52
C VAL A 401 -5.53 12.58 22.27
N THR A 402 -4.59 11.63 22.28
CA THR A 402 -3.15 11.89 22.10
C THR A 402 -2.87 12.55 20.74
N MET A 403 -3.54 12.08 19.68
CA MET A 403 -3.43 12.66 18.34
C MET A 403 -3.86 14.13 18.33
N ALA A 404 -5.00 14.45 18.97
CA ALA A 404 -5.48 15.82 19.08
C ALA A 404 -4.48 16.71 19.84
N GLU A 405 -3.93 16.23 20.94
CA GLU A 405 -2.92 16.94 21.72
C GLU A 405 -1.65 17.25 20.92
N MET A 406 -1.19 16.32 20.08
CA MET A 406 -0.05 16.55 19.19
C MET A 406 -0.32 17.65 18.15
N ILE A 407 -1.52 17.68 17.60
CA ILE A 407 -1.94 18.70 16.62
C ILE A 407 -2.07 20.07 17.30
N ASP A 408 -2.76 20.12 18.45
CA ASP A 408 -2.98 21.34 19.21
C ASP A 408 -1.67 21.97 19.67
N ALA A 409 -0.66 21.16 20.04
CA ALA A 409 0.63 21.61 20.55
C ALA A 409 1.43 22.50 19.59
N THR A 410 1.19 22.38 18.28
CA THR A 410 1.87 23.20 17.26
C THR A 410 0.93 24.19 16.58
N GLY A 411 -0.36 24.17 16.92
CA GLY A 411 -1.38 24.96 16.24
C GLY A 411 -1.56 24.58 14.77
N GLU A 412 -1.27 23.32 14.42
CA GLU A 412 -1.40 22.81 13.07
C GLU A 412 -2.88 22.64 12.72
N PRO A 413 -3.38 23.18 11.57
CA PRO A 413 -4.75 22.95 11.16
C PRO A 413 -4.93 21.51 10.63
N LEU A 414 -6.13 20.98 10.76
CA LEU A 414 -6.48 19.75 10.08
C LEU A 414 -6.61 20.00 8.57
N VAL A 415 -6.04 19.12 7.74
CA VAL A 415 -6.30 19.12 6.30
C VAL A 415 -7.79 18.82 6.03
N PRO A 416 -8.39 19.31 4.92
CA PRO A 416 -9.85 19.26 4.71
C PRO A 416 -10.47 17.88 4.91
N TRP A 417 -9.85 16.84 4.36
CA TRP A 417 -10.32 15.46 4.55
C TRP A 417 -10.35 15.05 6.02
N THR A 418 -9.27 15.33 6.76
CA THR A 418 -9.15 14.99 8.17
C THR A 418 -10.14 15.79 8.99
N ALA A 419 -10.29 17.10 8.72
CA ALA A 419 -11.23 17.99 9.40
C ALA A 419 -12.69 17.50 9.32
N ALA A 420 -13.08 16.92 8.19
CA ALA A 420 -14.42 16.39 7.99
C ALA A 420 -14.73 15.12 8.80
N ARG A 421 -13.72 14.41 9.27
CA ARG A 421 -13.83 13.05 9.86
C ARG A 421 -13.22 12.92 11.25
N PHE A 422 -12.17 13.64 11.54
CA PHE A 422 -11.48 13.60 12.83
C PHE A 422 -12.33 14.27 13.91
N LYS A 423 -12.58 13.53 14.99
CA LYS A 423 -13.29 14.07 16.16
C LYS A 423 -12.54 13.63 17.40
N LYS A 424 -12.10 14.60 18.21
CA LYS A 424 -11.64 14.36 19.57
C LYS A 424 -12.84 13.91 20.41
N GLY A 425 -12.75 12.72 20.96
CA GLY A 425 -13.78 12.12 21.81
C GLY A 425 -13.24 11.79 23.19
N LYS A 426 -14.01 11.00 23.95
CA LYS A 426 -13.55 10.39 25.20
C LYS A 426 -13.16 8.93 24.95
N PRO A 427 -12.10 8.42 25.58
CA PRO A 427 -11.79 6.99 25.55
C PRO A 427 -13.00 6.17 26.02
N GLN A 428 -13.24 5.05 25.37
CA GLN A 428 -14.36 4.17 25.67
C GLN A 428 -14.05 3.31 26.92
N PRO A 429 -15.06 3.03 27.77
CA PRO A 429 -14.88 2.09 28.87
C PRO A 429 -14.51 0.68 28.36
N LEU A 430 -13.74 -0.07 29.16
CA LEU A 430 -13.32 -1.44 28.83
C LEU A 430 -14.51 -2.35 28.49
N THR A 431 -15.63 -2.19 29.19
CA THR A 431 -16.88 -2.96 28.92
C THR A 431 -17.38 -2.75 27.50
N GLN A 432 -17.36 -1.50 27.02
CA GLN A 432 -17.79 -1.19 25.65
C GLN A 432 -16.80 -1.71 24.61
N VAL A 433 -15.50 -1.67 24.89
CA VAL A 433 -14.48 -2.29 24.03
C VAL A 433 -14.72 -3.82 23.96
N ALA A 434 -14.99 -4.46 25.08
CA ALA A 434 -15.30 -5.89 25.14
C ALA A 434 -16.56 -6.25 24.32
N GLU A 435 -17.63 -5.44 24.41
CA GLU A 435 -18.84 -5.60 23.60
C GLU A 435 -18.56 -5.49 22.10
N LEU A 436 -17.71 -4.54 21.67
CA LEU A 436 -17.30 -4.39 20.28
C LEU A 436 -16.48 -5.60 19.81
N GLN A 437 -15.58 -6.13 20.64
CA GLN A 437 -14.84 -7.36 20.33
C GLN A 437 -15.75 -8.59 20.26
N ALA A 438 -16.79 -8.67 21.10
CA ALA A 438 -17.80 -9.73 21.00
C ALA A 438 -18.62 -9.64 19.70
N GLN A 439 -18.96 -8.41 19.25
CA GLN A 439 -19.58 -8.20 17.95
C GLN A 439 -18.63 -8.65 16.82
N ARG A 440 -17.34 -8.27 16.89
CA ARG A 440 -16.32 -8.73 15.93
C ARG A 440 -16.26 -10.25 15.85
N ALA A 441 -16.17 -10.93 16.99
CA ALA A 441 -16.13 -12.40 17.04
C ALA A 441 -17.39 -13.04 16.42
N THR A 442 -18.56 -12.40 16.55
CA THR A 442 -19.79 -12.86 15.90
C THR A 442 -19.70 -12.72 14.38
N LEU A 443 -19.20 -11.57 13.87
CA LEU A 443 -19.01 -11.38 12.44
C LEU A 443 -17.96 -12.33 11.86
N GLU A 444 -16.89 -12.63 12.60
CA GLU A 444 -15.88 -13.62 12.20
C GLU A 444 -16.49 -15.02 12.02
N ARG A 445 -17.35 -15.47 12.96
CA ARG A 445 -18.07 -16.75 12.85
C ARG A 445 -19.01 -16.78 11.64
N GLU A 446 -19.74 -15.70 11.38
CA GLU A 446 -20.61 -15.61 10.21
C GLU A 446 -19.83 -15.61 8.89
N MET A 447 -18.71 -14.89 8.85
CA MET A 447 -17.85 -14.85 7.65
C MET A 447 -17.15 -16.18 7.37
N LEU A 448 -16.89 -17.00 8.42
CA LEU A 448 -16.32 -18.33 8.22
C LEU A 448 -17.22 -19.21 7.35
N LYS A 449 -18.55 -19.04 7.41
CA LYS A 449 -19.52 -19.78 6.58
C LYS A 449 -19.36 -19.52 5.07
N MET A 450 -18.72 -18.41 4.69
CA MET A 450 -18.42 -18.14 3.29
C MET A 450 -17.32 -19.07 2.76
N TRP A 451 -16.37 -19.47 3.63
CA TRP A 451 -15.18 -20.25 3.26
C TRP A 451 -15.39 -21.76 3.36
N ILE A 452 -16.38 -22.19 4.14
CA ILE A 452 -16.59 -23.60 4.48
C ILE A 452 -18.01 -24.03 4.14
N GLU A 453 -18.18 -25.34 3.94
CA GLU A 453 -19.47 -26.02 3.83
C GLU A 453 -19.38 -27.38 4.55
N ASP A 454 -20.50 -27.94 4.91
CA ASP A 454 -20.57 -29.31 5.39
C ASP A 454 -20.93 -30.25 4.23
N ASP A 455 -20.25 -31.40 4.12
CA ASP A 455 -20.56 -32.42 3.12
C ASP A 455 -21.80 -33.23 3.53
N GLU A 456 -22.23 -34.17 2.68
CA GLU A 456 -23.38 -35.03 2.90
C GLU A 456 -23.32 -35.91 4.19
N HIS A 457 -22.12 -36.04 4.77
CA HIS A 457 -21.89 -36.75 6.03
C HIS A 457 -21.67 -35.79 7.20
N GLY A 458 -21.93 -34.47 7.01
CA GLY A 458 -21.73 -33.44 8.04
C GLY A 458 -20.26 -33.12 8.33
N ARG A 459 -19.32 -33.56 7.50
CA ARG A 459 -17.91 -33.26 7.66
C ARG A 459 -17.63 -31.89 7.04
N ARG A 460 -17.02 -31.02 7.83
CA ARG A 460 -16.67 -29.66 7.43
C ARG A 460 -15.54 -29.66 6.41
N ARG A 461 -15.75 -28.95 5.30
CA ARG A 461 -14.75 -28.78 4.25
C ARG A 461 -14.68 -27.33 3.79
N GLN A 462 -13.55 -26.97 3.19
CA GLN A 462 -13.35 -25.67 2.55
C GLN A 462 -14.20 -25.60 1.27
N LYS A 463 -14.90 -24.50 1.07
CA LYS A 463 -15.78 -24.24 -0.08
C LYS A 463 -15.11 -23.36 -1.11
N LEU A 464 -14.38 -22.34 -0.65
CA LEU A 464 -13.66 -21.39 -1.48
C LEU A 464 -12.18 -21.37 -1.12
N ASP A 465 -11.32 -21.23 -2.12
CA ASP A 465 -9.88 -21.07 -1.94
C ASP A 465 -9.49 -19.58 -1.90
N ALA A 466 -10.19 -18.75 -2.68
CA ALA A 466 -9.98 -17.32 -2.72
C ALA A 466 -11.28 -16.56 -3.05
N VAL A 467 -11.24 -15.25 -2.86
CA VAL A 467 -12.26 -14.30 -3.33
C VAL A 467 -11.55 -13.21 -4.12
N ILE A 468 -12.12 -12.83 -5.26
CA ILE A 468 -11.76 -11.59 -5.97
C ILE A 468 -12.87 -10.56 -5.80
N CYS A 469 -12.49 -9.31 -5.59
CA CYS A 469 -13.42 -8.19 -5.47
C CYS A 469 -12.75 -6.87 -5.85
N PRO A 470 -13.49 -5.77 -6.06
CA PRO A 470 -12.88 -4.46 -6.25
C PRO A 470 -12.17 -3.99 -4.98
N VAL A 471 -11.20 -3.08 -5.12
CA VAL A 471 -10.57 -2.39 -3.98
C VAL A 471 -11.44 -1.25 -3.48
N ALA A 472 -12.13 -0.58 -4.38
CA ALA A 472 -13.08 0.50 -4.12
C ALA A 472 -14.30 0.36 -5.03
N PRO A 473 -15.45 0.96 -4.72
CA PRO A 473 -16.62 0.92 -5.59
C PRO A 473 -16.52 1.83 -6.84
N HIS A 474 -15.44 2.59 -6.98
CA HIS A 474 -15.20 3.57 -8.04
C HIS A 474 -13.79 3.44 -8.61
N PRO A 475 -13.49 3.89 -9.86
CA PRO A 475 -12.14 4.05 -10.39
C PRO A 475 -11.29 4.98 -9.52
N VAL A 476 -10.03 5.20 -9.87
CA VAL A 476 -9.16 6.15 -9.13
C VAL A 476 -9.79 7.54 -9.16
N PRO A 477 -10.28 8.07 -8.02
CA PRO A 477 -11.07 9.28 -8.03
C PRO A 477 -10.21 10.54 -8.10
N PRO A 478 -10.82 11.71 -8.36
CA PRO A 478 -10.17 12.99 -8.19
C PRO A 478 -9.55 13.14 -6.80
N ILE A 479 -8.61 14.08 -6.69
CA ILE A 479 -8.04 14.50 -5.41
C ILE A 479 -9.16 14.76 -4.40
N GLU A 480 -9.01 14.23 -3.17
CA GLU A 480 -10.01 14.30 -2.07
C GLU A 480 -11.35 13.58 -2.34
N GLY A 481 -11.49 12.94 -3.49
CA GLY A 481 -12.71 12.23 -3.89
C GLY A 481 -12.81 10.80 -3.39
N TYR A 482 -11.76 10.21 -2.75
CA TYR A 482 -11.84 8.81 -2.32
C TYR A 482 -12.99 8.62 -1.31
N ASN A 483 -13.88 7.70 -1.65
CA ASN A 483 -15.08 7.40 -0.89
C ASN A 483 -15.06 5.93 -0.47
N ALA A 484 -15.89 5.49 0.41
CA ALA A 484 -16.13 4.10 0.82
C ALA A 484 -14.90 3.17 0.93
N VAL A 485 -14.68 2.65 2.11
CA VAL A 485 -13.56 1.75 2.45
C VAL A 485 -14.01 0.34 2.85
N GLY A 486 -15.31 0.03 2.75
CA GLY A 486 -15.87 -1.24 3.20
C GLY A 486 -15.24 -2.44 2.52
N LEU A 487 -14.94 -2.32 1.22
CA LEU A 487 -14.26 -3.37 0.44
C LEU A 487 -12.81 -3.65 0.87
N THR A 488 -12.17 -2.77 1.65
CA THR A 488 -10.82 -3.00 2.18
C THR A 488 -10.80 -3.16 3.69
N SER A 489 -11.51 -2.30 4.44
CA SER A 489 -11.48 -2.28 5.91
C SER A 489 -12.14 -3.52 6.53
N SER A 490 -13.20 -4.06 5.92
CA SER A 490 -13.85 -5.27 6.41
C SER A 490 -12.91 -6.47 6.43
N TRP A 491 -12.05 -6.62 5.41
CA TRP A 491 -11.06 -7.68 5.38
C TRP A 491 -9.96 -7.52 6.45
N VAL A 492 -9.62 -6.28 6.81
CA VAL A 492 -8.67 -6.02 7.91
C VAL A 492 -9.30 -6.35 9.26
N MET A 493 -10.52 -5.88 9.50
CA MET A 493 -11.24 -6.14 10.75
C MET A 493 -11.38 -7.65 11.02
N LEU A 494 -11.55 -8.44 9.95
CA LEU A 494 -11.66 -9.90 10.00
C LEU A 494 -10.30 -10.62 9.87
N ASP A 495 -9.20 -9.87 9.73
CA ASP A 495 -7.81 -10.36 9.57
C ASP A 495 -7.60 -11.33 8.39
N TYR A 496 -8.27 -11.12 7.26
CA TYR A 496 -7.99 -11.88 6.05
C TYR A 496 -6.83 -11.24 5.27
N PRO A 497 -5.81 -12.01 4.85
CA PRO A 497 -4.76 -11.50 3.97
C PRO A 497 -5.35 -11.17 2.60
N ALA A 498 -4.88 -10.06 2.02
CA ALA A 498 -5.41 -9.54 0.76
C ALA A 498 -4.31 -8.88 -0.07
N GLY A 499 -4.34 -9.08 -1.39
CA GLY A 499 -3.39 -8.46 -2.31
C GLY A 499 -4.08 -7.83 -3.51
N THR A 500 -3.47 -6.82 -4.13
CA THR A 500 -4.01 -6.15 -5.30
C THR A 500 -3.25 -6.51 -6.56
N VAL A 501 -3.98 -6.75 -7.63
CA VAL A 501 -3.45 -7.04 -8.96
C VAL A 501 -4.04 -6.04 -9.95
N PRO A 502 -3.22 -5.23 -10.63
CA PRO A 502 -3.67 -4.39 -11.73
C PRO A 502 -4.20 -5.26 -12.89
N VAL A 503 -5.39 -4.95 -13.38
CA VAL A 503 -6.03 -5.70 -14.50
C VAL A 503 -5.84 -4.96 -15.82
N ARG A 504 -6.27 -3.71 -15.88
CA ARG A 504 -6.17 -2.82 -17.05
C ARG A 504 -6.41 -1.37 -16.66
N ASP A 505 -6.18 -0.48 -17.60
CA ASP A 505 -6.56 0.93 -17.45
C ASP A 505 -8.02 1.17 -17.86
N VAL A 506 -8.60 2.28 -17.40
CA VAL A 506 -9.90 2.79 -17.87
C VAL A 506 -9.77 3.20 -19.33
N ARG A 507 -10.68 2.69 -20.16
CA ARG A 507 -10.75 2.91 -21.62
C ARG A 507 -11.81 3.95 -21.97
N GLU A 508 -11.76 4.52 -23.17
CA GLU A 508 -12.82 5.44 -23.66
C GLU A 508 -14.20 4.79 -23.70
N SER A 509 -14.27 3.49 -24.03
CA SER A 509 -15.52 2.74 -24.00
C SER A 509 -16.14 2.64 -22.60
N ASP A 510 -15.33 2.64 -21.54
CA ASP A 510 -15.84 2.62 -20.17
C ASP A 510 -16.56 3.92 -19.81
N LEU A 511 -16.14 5.05 -20.38
CA LEU A 511 -16.74 6.36 -20.11
C LEU A 511 -18.17 6.49 -20.64
N GLN A 512 -18.54 5.66 -21.63
CA GLN A 512 -19.88 5.64 -22.23
C GLN A 512 -20.88 4.76 -21.46
N LEU A 513 -20.42 4.04 -20.42
CA LEU A 513 -21.27 3.16 -19.63
C LEU A 513 -22.29 3.97 -18.82
N GLY A 514 -23.49 3.41 -18.66
CA GLY A 514 -24.58 4.04 -17.92
C GLY A 514 -24.28 4.26 -16.43
N GLN A 515 -25.34 4.44 -15.64
CA GLN A 515 -25.23 4.53 -14.19
C GLN A 515 -25.00 3.14 -13.55
N PRO A 516 -24.48 3.09 -12.31
CA PRO A 516 -24.32 1.84 -11.59
C PRO A 516 -25.60 1.01 -11.59
N GLN A 517 -25.48 -0.27 -11.93
CA GLN A 517 -26.59 -1.23 -11.94
C GLN A 517 -27.03 -1.55 -10.50
N GLY A 518 -28.31 -1.94 -10.36
CA GLY A 518 -28.92 -2.21 -9.06
C GLY A 518 -29.62 -0.98 -8.47
N GLY A 519 -30.54 -1.23 -7.54
CA GLY A 519 -31.25 -0.17 -6.84
C GLY A 519 -30.29 0.71 -6.03
N LYS A 520 -30.74 1.95 -5.72
CA LYS A 520 -30.00 2.85 -4.80
C LYS A 520 -29.87 2.18 -3.44
N VAL A 521 -28.64 2.03 -2.95
CA VAL A 521 -28.40 1.58 -1.58
C VAL A 521 -28.73 2.75 -0.63
N PRO A 522 -29.54 2.60 0.41
CA PRO A 522 -29.90 3.68 1.31
C PRO A 522 -28.73 3.99 2.27
N SER A 523 -27.66 4.56 1.75
CA SER A 523 -26.49 4.95 2.51
C SER A 523 -25.89 6.24 1.95
N SER A 524 -25.40 7.12 2.84
CA SER A 524 -24.69 8.34 2.43
C SER A 524 -23.37 8.05 1.70
N TRP A 525 -22.83 6.84 1.84
CA TRP A 525 -21.66 6.37 1.09
C TRP A 525 -22.03 6.12 -0.37
N ASP A 526 -23.16 5.45 -0.63
CA ASP A 526 -23.64 5.21 -2.00
C ASP A 526 -24.00 6.50 -2.72
N GLU A 527 -24.61 7.46 -2.02
CA GLU A 527 -24.92 8.77 -2.59
C GLU A 527 -23.66 9.48 -3.10
N ARG A 528 -22.64 9.61 -2.24
CA ARG A 528 -21.35 10.21 -2.64
C ARG A 528 -20.63 9.41 -3.71
N ASN A 529 -20.73 8.07 -3.65
CA ASN A 529 -20.13 7.21 -4.66
C ASN A 529 -20.76 7.44 -6.03
N ARG A 530 -22.09 7.55 -6.11
CA ARG A 530 -22.81 7.84 -7.37
C ARG A 530 -22.44 9.21 -7.94
N GLU A 531 -22.17 10.20 -7.10
CA GLU A 531 -21.71 11.53 -7.54
C GLU A 531 -20.39 11.47 -8.31
N LEU A 532 -19.51 10.54 -7.96
CA LEU A 532 -18.24 10.32 -8.68
C LEU A 532 -18.43 9.71 -10.07
N TRP A 533 -19.64 9.34 -10.47
CA TRP A 533 -19.96 8.83 -11.80
C TRP A 533 -21.09 9.62 -12.49
N ASP A 534 -21.62 10.64 -11.84
CA ASP A 534 -22.66 11.51 -12.40
C ASP A 534 -22.03 12.56 -13.33
N GLU A 535 -22.32 12.47 -14.65
CA GLU A 535 -21.80 13.40 -15.66
C GLU A 535 -22.17 14.87 -15.42
N LYS A 536 -23.20 15.15 -14.61
CA LYS A 536 -23.56 16.50 -14.20
C LYS A 536 -22.63 17.08 -13.14
N LYS A 537 -21.85 16.22 -12.45
CA LYS A 537 -20.98 16.58 -11.34
C LYS A 537 -19.50 16.43 -11.67
N ILE A 538 -19.15 15.49 -12.56
CA ILE A 538 -17.78 15.18 -12.91
C ILE A 538 -17.64 14.87 -14.40
N ASP A 539 -16.60 15.41 -15.03
CA ASP A 539 -16.19 14.94 -16.35
C ASP A 539 -15.50 13.58 -16.21
N ARG A 540 -16.16 12.51 -16.70
CA ARG A 540 -15.64 11.14 -16.61
C ARG A 540 -14.30 10.94 -17.32
N LYS A 541 -13.89 11.86 -18.22
CA LYS A 541 -12.57 11.82 -18.86
C LYS A 541 -11.42 11.87 -17.85
N ILE A 542 -11.68 12.36 -16.63
CA ILE A 542 -10.69 12.35 -15.54
C ILE A 542 -10.23 10.93 -15.18
N TYR A 543 -11.03 9.91 -15.45
CA TYR A 543 -10.69 8.52 -15.17
C TYR A 543 -9.87 7.85 -16.27
N LEU A 544 -9.83 8.43 -17.48
CA LEU A 544 -9.17 7.82 -18.64
C LEU A 544 -7.70 7.52 -18.36
N GLY A 545 -7.28 6.28 -18.64
CA GLY A 545 -5.91 5.82 -18.44
C GLY A 545 -5.53 5.60 -16.97
N THR A 546 -6.47 5.76 -16.00
CA THR A 546 -6.22 5.37 -14.62
C THR A 546 -6.38 3.85 -14.45
N PRO A 547 -5.61 3.22 -13.55
CA PRO A 547 -5.64 1.77 -13.42
C PRO A 547 -6.92 1.26 -12.74
N LEU A 548 -7.39 0.11 -13.21
CA LEU A 548 -8.39 -0.72 -12.56
C LEU A 548 -7.71 -1.97 -12.02
N SER A 549 -7.94 -2.28 -10.76
CA SER A 549 -7.35 -3.42 -10.06
C SER A 549 -8.41 -4.24 -9.35
N VAL A 550 -8.17 -5.55 -9.23
CA VAL A 550 -8.89 -6.41 -8.29
C VAL A 550 -8.06 -6.60 -7.03
N GLN A 551 -8.70 -6.85 -5.90
CA GLN A 551 -8.04 -7.47 -4.78
C GLN A 551 -8.39 -8.96 -4.72
N VAL A 552 -7.39 -9.74 -4.38
CA VAL A 552 -7.47 -11.17 -4.07
C VAL A 552 -7.46 -11.31 -2.56
N VAL A 553 -8.36 -12.10 -2.01
CA VAL A 553 -8.46 -12.38 -0.57
C VAL A 553 -8.47 -13.89 -0.37
N VAL A 554 -7.76 -14.38 0.63
CA VAL A 554 -7.72 -15.82 0.96
C VAL A 554 -8.03 -16.02 2.45
N PRO A 555 -8.31 -17.25 2.90
CA PRO A 555 -8.50 -17.54 4.32
C PRO A 555 -7.34 -17.06 5.20
N ARG A 556 -7.65 -16.77 6.46
CA ARG A 556 -6.66 -16.27 7.45
C ARG A 556 -5.42 -17.15 7.50
N LEU A 557 -4.25 -16.51 7.59
CA LEU A 557 -2.92 -17.15 7.72
C LEU A 557 -2.50 -18.00 6.50
N ARG A 558 -3.18 -17.83 5.35
CA ARG A 558 -2.82 -18.46 4.07
C ARG A 558 -2.08 -17.49 3.14
N ASP A 559 -1.11 -16.78 3.69
CA ASP A 559 -0.39 -15.72 2.99
C ASP A 559 0.39 -16.21 1.77
N ASP A 560 0.92 -17.43 1.84
CA ASP A 560 1.56 -18.12 0.72
C ASP A 560 0.57 -18.46 -0.41
N GLN A 561 -0.65 -18.91 -0.06
CA GLN A 561 -1.73 -19.13 -1.02
C GLN A 561 -2.15 -17.81 -1.69
N LEU A 562 -2.15 -16.69 -0.95
CA LEU A 562 -2.46 -15.37 -1.52
C LEU A 562 -1.53 -15.04 -2.68
N VAL A 563 -0.21 -15.20 -2.51
CA VAL A 563 0.77 -14.96 -3.59
C VAL A 563 0.50 -15.85 -4.79
N GLN A 564 0.18 -17.13 -4.58
CA GLN A 564 -0.11 -18.07 -5.66
C GLN A 564 -1.36 -17.65 -6.45
N VAL A 565 -2.44 -17.31 -5.76
CA VAL A 565 -3.68 -16.85 -6.43
C VAL A 565 -3.47 -15.50 -7.13
N MET A 566 -2.74 -14.57 -6.52
CA MET A 566 -2.37 -13.31 -7.18
C MET A 566 -1.60 -13.56 -8.48
N ALA A 567 -0.68 -14.53 -8.51
CA ALA A 567 0.08 -14.88 -9.71
C ALA A 567 -0.83 -15.49 -10.80
N CYS A 568 -1.83 -16.31 -10.42
CA CYS A 568 -2.84 -16.83 -11.35
C CYS A 568 -3.68 -15.70 -11.97
N VAL A 569 -4.15 -14.77 -11.13
CA VAL A 569 -4.94 -13.61 -11.59
C VAL A 569 -4.10 -12.72 -12.50
N ASP A 570 -2.85 -12.44 -12.15
CA ASP A 570 -1.92 -11.63 -12.96
C ASP A 570 -1.62 -12.27 -14.32
N ALA A 571 -1.42 -13.59 -14.36
CA ALA A 571 -1.24 -14.33 -15.62
C ALA A 571 -2.48 -14.28 -16.51
N ALA A 572 -3.68 -14.41 -15.94
CA ALA A 572 -4.94 -14.28 -16.67
C ALA A 572 -5.14 -12.87 -17.24
N CYS A 573 -4.76 -11.81 -16.50
CA CYS A 573 -4.81 -10.43 -16.99
C CYS A 573 -3.88 -10.18 -18.19
N LYS A 574 -2.72 -10.85 -18.22
CA LYS A 574 -1.70 -10.68 -19.28
C LYS A 574 -1.91 -11.56 -20.51
N GLY A 575 -3.05 -12.28 -20.60
CA GLY A 575 -3.35 -13.17 -21.73
C GLY A 575 -2.42 -14.40 -21.81
N LYS A 576 -1.72 -14.75 -20.73
CA LYS A 576 -0.81 -15.90 -20.64
C LYS A 576 -1.48 -17.15 -20.06
N GLY A 577 -2.81 -17.25 -20.17
CA GLY A 577 -3.63 -18.32 -19.56
C GLY A 577 -3.33 -19.76 -20.02
N THR A 578 -2.43 -19.98 -20.96
CA THR A 578 -2.04 -21.32 -21.44
C THR A 578 -0.68 -21.79 -20.90
N ALA A 579 0.05 -20.99 -20.16
CA ALA A 579 1.39 -21.34 -19.71
C ALA A 579 1.68 -20.90 -18.24
N VAL A 580 0.82 -21.31 -17.29
CA VAL A 580 1.19 -21.27 -15.87
C VAL A 580 2.06 -22.50 -15.52
N ASN A 581 2.95 -22.87 -16.42
CA ASN A 581 4.17 -23.60 -16.13
C ASN A 581 5.31 -22.62 -15.86
N ALA A 582 4.98 -21.39 -15.47
CA ALA A 582 5.97 -20.39 -15.07
C ALA A 582 6.61 -20.82 -13.75
N LYS A 583 7.88 -21.14 -13.80
CA LYS A 583 8.79 -21.26 -12.67
C LYS A 583 8.68 -20.00 -11.80
N LEU A 584 7.92 -20.05 -10.71
CA LEU A 584 7.98 -19.10 -9.59
C LEU A 584 9.07 -19.52 -8.61
#